data_a8d69758942cbff554b868d60bedd6d8
#
_entry.id   a8d69758942cbff554b868d60bedd6d8
#
_cell.length_a   1.000
_cell.length_b   1.000
_cell.length_c   1.000
_cell.angle_alpha   90.00
_cell.angle_beta   90.00
_cell.angle_gamma   90.00
#
_symmetry.space_group_name_H-M   'P 1'
#
loop_
_entity.id
_entity.type
_entity.pdbx_description
1 polymer ?
#
loop_
_entity_poly.entity_id
_entity_poly.type
_entity_poly.pdbx_seq_one_letter_code
_entity_poly.pdbx_strand_id
1 'polypeptide(L)'
;MATKRKVTNLTEVANITCVVQKGLADTINQALLDVGVQGTTVHYGVGTGVRERMGILGIAVDVEREILSVLVPSDQVDRIFERMYLAGRLDTPGMGYIYVTPLLQAATYIPPHLIDA
;
A
#
# COMPACT_ATOMS: atom_id res chain seq x y z
N MET A 1 -28.44 18.49 25.59
CA MET A 1 -28.12 17.06 25.52
C MET A 1 -27.00 16.82 24.50
N ALA A 2 -25.95 16.16 24.92
CA ALA A 2 -24.87 15.84 24.00
C ALA A 2 -25.33 14.78 22.99
N THR A 3 -25.12 15.04 21.71
CA THR A 3 -25.39 14.08 20.65
C THR A 3 -24.35 12.96 20.72
N LYS A 4 -24.81 11.73 20.81
CA LYS A 4 -23.92 10.59 20.83
C LYS A 4 -23.27 10.44 19.45
N ARG A 5 -21.94 10.49 19.43
CA ARG A 5 -21.17 10.31 18.19
C ARG A 5 -21.06 8.83 17.89
N LYS A 6 -21.19 8.49 16.61
CA LYS A 6 -21.09 7.12 16.16
C LYS A 6 -19.86 6.96 15.27
N VAL A 7 -19.25 5.78 15.37
CA VAL A 7 -18.18 5.39 14.47
C VAL A 7 -18.80 4.67 13.27
N THR A 8 -18.52 5.17 12.07
CA THR A 8 -18.96 4.50 10.85
C THR A 8 -17.83 3.57 10.40
N ASN A 9 -18.08 2.28 10.53
CA ASN A 9 -17.07 1.28 10.19
C ASN A 9 -17.14 0.93 8.72
N LEU A 10 -15.94 0.77 8.14
CA LEU A 10 -15.77 0.14 6.84
C LEU A 10 -15.64 -1.36 7.06
N THR A 11 -16.39 -2.13 6.30
CA THR A 11 -16.31 -3.59 6.34
C THR A 11 -15.75 -4.11 5.03
N GLU A 12 -15.16 -5.29 5.07
CA GLU A 12 -14.64 -5.96 3.88
C GLU A 12 -13.62 -5.09 3.14
N VAL A 13 -12.64 -4.58 3.91
CA VAL A 13 -11.53 -3.79 3.38
C VAL A 13 -10.23 -4.47 3.73
N ALA A 14 -9.23 -4.22 2.91
CA ALA A 14 -7.87 -4.71 3.12
C ALA A 14 -6.89 -3.58 2.87
N ASN A 15 -5.70 -3.73 3.46
CA ASN A 15 -4.59 -2.82 3.23
C ASN A 15 -3.58 -3.52 2.34
N ILE A 16 -3.22 -2.90 1.23
CA ILE A 16 -2.14 -3.39 0.36
C ILE A 16 -0.93 -2.49 0.61
N THR A 17 0.19 -3.12 0.93
CA THR A 17 1.43 -2.42 1.20
C THR A 17 2.51 -2.93 0.27
N CYS A 18 3.22 -2.01 -0.38
CA CYS A 18 4.42 -2.36 -1.14
C CYS A 18 5.62 -1.61 -0.58
N VAL A 19 6.75 -2.30 -0.57
CA VAL A 19 8.04 -1.74 -0.12
C VAL A 19 8.95 -1.79 -1.33
N VAL A 20 9.35 -0.63 -1.83
CA VAL A 20 10.01 -0.50 -3.13
C VAL A 20 11.22 0.42 -3.02
N GLN A 21 12.00 0.44 -4.07
CA GLN A 21 13.14 1.36 -4.18
C GLN A 21 12.65 2.80 -4.26
N LYS A 22 13.52 3.71 -3.83
CA LYS A 22 13.25 5.14 -3.88
C LYS A 22 12.87 5.58 -5.30
N GLY A 23 11.80 6.35 -5.39
CA GLY A 23 11.29 6.88 -6.66
C GLY A 23 10.15 6.06 -7.27
N LEU A 24 9.97 4.80 -6.85
CA LEU A 24 8.93 3.95 -7.44
C LEU A 24 7.55 4.18 -6.85
N ALA A 25 7.46 4.78 -5.65
CA ALA A 25 6.16 5.06 -5.06
C ALA A 25 5.31 5.98 -5.95
N ASP A 26 5.93 7.00 -6.55
CA ASP A 26 5.22 7.90 -7.45
C ASP A 26 4.68 7.17 -8.68
N THR A 27 5.47 6.27 -9.25
CA THR A 27 5.06 5.47 -10.40
C THR A 27 3.87 4.58 -10.04
N ILE A 28 3.91 3.93 -8.89
CA ILE A 28 2.82 3.08 -8.42
C ILE A 28 1.58 3.93 -8.13
N ASN A 29 1.77 5.06 -7.46
CA ASN A 29 0.66 5.95 -7.14
C ASN A 29 -0.04 6.45 -8.41
N GLN A 30 0.72 6.81 -9.43
CA GLN A 30 0.14 7.25 -10.70
C GLN A 30 -0.66 6.11 -11.35
N ALA A 31 -0.14 4.89 -11.31
CA ALA A 31 -0.86 3.73 -11.85
C ALA A 31 -2.17 3.50 -11.11
N LEU A 32 -2.23 3.76 -9.80
CA LEU A 32 -3.46 3.64 -9.02
C LEU A 32 -4.45 4.76 -9.35
N LEU A 33 -3.96 5.99 -9.51
CA LEU A 33 -4.81 7.11 -9.92
C LEU A 33 -5.46 6.85 -11.28
N ASP A 34 -4.72 6.26 -12.20
CA ASP A 34 -5.21 5.94 -13.54
C ASP A 34 -6.39 4.97 -13.53
N VAL A 35 -6.53 4.17 -12.49
CA VAL A 35 -7.68 3.25 -12.32
C VAL A 35 -8.64 3.71 -11.22
N GLY A 36 -8.56 4.98 -10.83
CA GLY A 36 -9.51 5.58 -9.92
C GLY A 36 -9.26 5.32 -8.43
N VAL A 37 -8.10 4.82 -8.06
CA VAL A 37 -7.75 4.56 -6.66
C VAL A 37 -7.02 5.76 -6.09
N GLN A 38 -7.52 6.29 -4.98
CA GLN A 38 -6.97 7.45 -4.29
C GLN A 38 -6.70 7.09 -2.82
N GLY A 39 -6.06 8.01 -2.10
CA GLY A 39 -5.86 7.84 -0.67
C GLY A 39 -4.69 6.94 -0.32
N THR A 40 -3.65 6.95 -1.15
CA THR A 40 -2.42 6.24 -0.83
C THR A 40 -1.62 7.01 0.23
N THR A 41 -0.90 6.26 1.06
CA THR A 41 0.02 6.84 2.05
C THR A 41 1.42 6.36 1.73
N VAL A 42 2.37 7.28 1.69
CA VAL A 42 3.78 6.96 1.41
C VAL A 42 4.61 7.23 2.64
N HIS A 43 5.41 6.25 3.03
CA HIS A 43 6.38 6.35 4.10
C HIS A 43 7.78 6.13 3.54
N TYR A 44 8.78 6.59 4.27
CA TYR A 44 10.18 6.38 3.92
C TYR A 44 10.85 5.56 5.00
N GLY A 45 11.75 4.67 4.59
CA GLY A 45 12.46 3.82 5.52
C GLY A 45 13.82 3.42 4.96
N VAL A 46 14.61 2.81 5.83
CA VAL A 46 15.90 2.25 5.46
C VAL A 46 15.81 0.75 5.65
N GLY A 47 16.14 0.00 4.60
CA GLY A 47 16.10 -1.45 4.64
C GLY A 47 17.38 -2.05 4.09
N THR A 48 17.70 -3.26 4.56
CA THR A 48 18.81 -4.03 4.04
C THR A 48 18.26 -5.27 3.38
N GLY A 49 18.41 -5.35 2.07
CA GLY A 49 18.01 -6.53 1.31
C GLY A 49 18.99 -7.67 1.46
N VAL A 50 18.51 -8.89 1.20
CA VAL A 50 19.37 -10.08 1.25
C VAL A 50 20.55 -9.95 0.27
N ARG A 51 20.29 -9.39 -0.91
CA ARG A 51 21.35 -9.21 -1.91
C ARG A 51 22.42 -8.24 -1.44
N GLU A 52 22.03 -7.17 -0.79
CA GLU A 52 22.94 -6.18 -0.26
C GLU A 52 23.80 -6.78 0.85
N ARG A 53 23.24 -7.70 1.66
CA ARG A 53 23.99 -8.42 2.69
C ARG A 53 25.02 -9.38 2.10
N MET A 54 24.71 -9.92 0.94
CA MET A 54 25.58 -10.87 0.24
C MET A 54 26.51 -10.18 -0.75
N GLY A 55 26.60 -8.85 -0.69
CA GLY A 55 27.46 -8.08 -1.57
C GLY A 55 28.93 -8.42 -1.44
N ILE A 56 29.72 -7.92 -2.37
CA ILE A 56 31.09 -8.34 -2.68
C ILE A 56 32.01 -8.41 -1.47
N LEU A 57 31.83 -7.72 -0.42
CA LEU A 57 32.71 -7.76 0.75
C LEU A 57 31.96 -8.25 2.00
N GLY A 58 30.78 -8.81 1.83
CA GLY A 58 29.94 -9.22 2.96
C GLY A 58 29.45 -8.04 3.79
N ILE A 59 29.52 -6.84 3.25
CA ILE A 59 29.10 -5.63 3.94
C ILE A 59 27.61 -5.40 3.64
N ALA A 60 26.82 -5.25 4.69
CA ALA A 60 25.42 -4.87 4.54
C ALA A 60 25.32 -3.40 4.10
N VAL A 61 24.53 -3.15 3.06
CA VAL A 61 24.29 -1.79 2.57
C VAL A 61 22.85 -1.44 2.89
N ASP A 62 22.67 -0.37 3.67
CA ASP A 62 21.35 0.16 3.94
C ASP A 62 20.88 0.97 2.73
N VAL A 63 19.69 0.66 2.26
CA VAL A 63 19.11 1.29 1.08
C VAL A 63 17.81 1.97 1.46
N GLU A 64 17.65 3.21 0.99
CA GLU A 64 16.39 3.94 1.18
C GLU A 64 15.26 3.21 0.46
N ARG A 65 14.14 3.08 1.17
CA ARG A 65 12.94 2.43 0.65
C ARG A 65 11.76 3.37 0.76
N GLU A 66 10.83 3.21 -0.14
CA GLU A 66 9.53 3.85 -0.06
C GLU A 66 8.49 2.79 0.24
N ILE A 67 7.59 3.10 1.16
CA ILE A 67 6.52 2.20 1.58
C ILE A 67 5.22 2.87 1.20
N LEU A 68 4.47 2.26 0.29
CA LEU A 68 3.20 2.78 -0.16
C LEU A 68 2.09 1.86 0.32
N SER A 69 1.10 2.43 1.02
CA SER A 69 -0.05 1.70 1.53
C SER A 69 -1.33 2.28 0.99
N VAL A 70 -2.31 1.42 0.72
CA VAL A 70 -3.63 1.84 0.26
C VAL A 70 -4.69 0.90 0.82
N LEU A 71 -5.80 1.49 1.26
CA LEU A 71 -6.97 0.70 1.68
C LEU A 71 -7.86 0.48 0.46
N VAL A 72 -8.28 -0.75 0.25
CA VAL A 72 -9.14 -1.10 -0.88
C VAL A 72 -10.26 -2.03 -0.41
N PRO A 73 -11.42 -1.98 -1.08
CA PRO A 73 -12.45 -2.98 -0.83
C PRO A 73 -11.92 -4.39 -1.12
N SER A 74 -12.36 -5.37 -0.35
CA SER A 74 -11.85 -6.74 -0.48
C SER A 74 -12.09 -7.33 -1.87
N ASP A 75 -13.17 -6.93 -2.55
CA ASP A 75 -13.47 -7.40 -3.90
C ASP A 75 -12.59 -6.76 -4.98
N GLN A 76 -11.79 -5.76 -4.62
CA GLN A 76 -10.88 -5.09 -5.53
C GLN A 76 -9.41 -5.47 -5.29
N VAL A 77 -9.13 -6.27 -4.27
CA VAL A 77 -7.76 -6.59 -3.86
C VAL A 77 -6.95 -7.18 -5.00
N ASP A 78 -7.47 -8.19 -5.67
CA ASP A 78 -6.69 -8.88 -6.70
C ASP A 78 -6.32 -7.94 -7.85
N ARG A 79 -7.26 -7.11 -8.29
CA ARG A 79 -7.04 -6.16 -9.36
C ARG A 79 -5.99 -5.10 -8.99
N ILE A 80 -6.14 -4.53 -7.81
CA ILE A 80 -5.24 -3.46 -7.36
C ILE A 80 -3.86 -4.03 -7.02
N PHE A 81 -3.81 -5.20 -6.39
CA PHE A 81 -2.56 -5.88 -6.07
C PHE A 81 -1.74 -6.12 -7.34
N GLU A 82 -2.37 -6.68 -8.37
CA GLU A 82 -1.70 -6.93 -9.65
C GLU A 82 -1.19 -5.61 -10.26
N ARG A 83 -2.01 -4.57 -10.22
CA ARG A 83 -1.64 -3.27 -10.76
C ARG A 83 -0.39 -2.71 -10.08
N MET A 84 -0.35 -2.79 -8.75
CA MET A 84 0.79 -2.31 -7.97
C MET A 84 2.04 -3.16 -8.23
N TYR A 85 1.86 -4.46 -8.30
CA TYR A 85 2.96 -5.39 -8.57
C TYR A 85 3.64 -5.09 -9.90
N LEU A 86 2.84 -4.91 -10.95
CA LEU A 86 3.36 -4.64 -12.29
C LEU A 86 3.96 -3.23 -12.40
N ALA A 87 3.29 -2.23 -11.82
CA ALA A 87 3.79 -0.86 -11.85
C ALA A 87 5.11 -0.71 -11.10
N GLY A 88 5.27 -1.44 -10.00
CA GLY A 88 6.49 -1.44 -9.20
C GLY A 88 7.57 -2.36 -9.75
N ARG A 89 7.29 -3.10 -10.82
CA ARG A 89 8.22 -4.06 -11.42
C ARG A 89 8.71 -5.08 -10.40
N LEU A 90 7.80 -5.54 -9.54
CA LEU A 90 8.15 -6.42 -8.43
C LEU A 90 8.48 -7.84 -8.87
N ASP A 91 8.26 -8.17 -10.14
CA ASP A 91 8.72 -9.39 -10.77
C ASP A 91 10.22 -9.33 -11.15
N THR A 92 10.89 -8.23 -10.83
CA THR A 92 12.30 -8.03 -11.09
C THR A 92 13.11 -8.18 -9.80
N PRO A 93 14.21 -8.94 -9.79
CA PRO A 93 15.01 -9.11 -8.57
C PRO A 93 15.45 -7.77 -7.96
N GLY A 94 15.32 -7.64 -6.65
CA GLY A 94 15.79 -6.48 -5.91
C GLY A 94 14.87 -5.27 -5.93
N MET A 95 13.73 -5.34 -6.59
CA MET A 95 12.82 -4.18 -6.69
C MET A 95 11.96 -3.98 -5.46
N GLY A 96 11.70 -5.02 -4.68
CA GLY A 96 10.91 -4.91 -3.49
C GLY A 96 9.90 -6.02 -3.33
N TYR A 97 8.89 -5.78 -2.49
CA TYR A 97 7.85 -6.76 -2.24
C TYR A 97 6.52 -6.08 -1.96
N ILE A 98 5.46 -6.88 -1.98
CA ILE A 98 4.10 -6.42 -1.77
C ILE A 98 3.35 -7.45 -0.93
N TYR A 99 2.44 -6.99 -0.08
CA TYR A 99 1.61 -7.87 0.71
C TYR A 99 0.25 -7.25 0.99
N VAL A 100 -0.72 -8.11 1.35
CA VAL A 100 -2.09 -7.70 1.68
C VAL A 100 -2.35 -8.07 3.13
N THR A 101 -2.95 -7.13 3.86
CA THR A 101 -3.40 -7.38 5.22
C THR A 101 -4.93 -7.19 5.27
N PRO A 102 -5.70 -8.24 5.50
CA PRO A 102 -7.14 -8.08 5.77
C PRO A 102 -7.32 -7.29 7.06
N LEU A 103 -8.27 -6.36 7.06
CA LEU A 103 -8.53 -5.55 8.23
C LEU A 103 -9.79 -6.03 8.92
N LEU A 104 -9.72 -6.14 10.26
CA LEU A 104 -10.88 -6.46 11.07
C LEU A 104 -11.83 -5.28 11.13
N GLN A 105 -11.29 -4.07 11.14
CA GLN A 105 -12.06 -2.86 11.30
C GLN A 105 -11.30 -1.67 10.78
N ALA A 106 -12.00 -0.78 10.09
CA ALA A 106 -11.48 0.52 9.67
C ALA A 106 -12.62 1.52 9.74
N ALA A 107 -12.30 2.79 9.88
CA ALA A 107 -13.32 3.82 9.95
C ALA A 107 -12.82 5.13 9.37
N THR A 108 -13.71 5.83 8.70
CA THR A 108 -13.47 7.16 8.19
C THR A 108 -14.82 7.84 7.97
N TYR A 109 -14.81 9.11 7.64
CA TYR A 109 -16.03 9.79 7.24
C TYR A 109 -16.52 9.24 5.91
N ILE A 110 -17.78 8.90 5.85
CA ILE A 110 -18.43 8.43 4.62
C ILE A 110 -19.62 9.35 4.34
N PRO A 111 -19.70 9.95 3.15
CA PRO A 111 -20.86 10.77 2.79
C PRO A 111 -22.15 9.96 2.92
N PRO A 112 -23.22 10.55 3.51
CA PRO A 112 -24.46 9.81 3.77
C PRO A 112 -25.07 9.14 2.54
N HIS A 113 -24.94 9.74 1.35
CA HIS A 113 -25.51 9.16 0.14
C HIS A 113 -24.82 7.85 -0.30
N LEU A 114 -23.64 7.55 0.23
CA LEU A 114 -22.94 6.30 -0.05
C LEU A 114 -23.28 5.19 0.95
N ILE A 115 -23.88 5.56 2.08
CA ILE A 115 -24.24 4.60 3.13
C ILE A 115 -25.61 3.99 2.89
N ASP A 116 -26.52 4.76 2.34
CA ASP A 116 -27.94 4.40 2.15
C ASP A 116 -28.20 3.77 0.78
N ALA A 117 -27.19 3.17 0.20
CA ALA A 117 -27.34 2.53 -1.11
C ALA A 117 -28.23 1.28 -1.05
#